data_8b66b6c04009aebfae5263b88d1a3fe2
#
_entry.id   8b66b6c04009aebfae5263b88d1a3fe2
#
_cell.length_a   1.000
_cell.length_b   1.000
_cell.length_c   1.000
_cell.angle_alpha   90.00
_cell.angle_beta   90.00
_cell.angle_gamma   90.00
#
_symmetry.space_group_name_H-M   'P 1'
#
loop_
_entity.id
_entity.type
_entity.pdbx_description
1 polymer ?
#
loop_
_entity_poly.entity_id
_entity_poly.type
_entity_poly.pdbx_seq_one_letter_code
_entity_poly.pdbx_strand_id
1 'polypeptide(L)'
;MLTILAAVFVFGVLVTVHEFGHFITAKLTGMRVDEFAIGFGPKLYQQKDGDTLYSLRAIPLGGYNKIAGMDPDDPPEPGTFKSKPIPSRMLVILAGALMNFLLPIILFSGIFMLEGRQELVNEPILGTVVDGMAAERAGLRNGDRILTINNKPVATWTEVVTNLRASGTNSVTLTAESQGAVKSYTMTPVYDREAGRPLIGISPKFNKVSLGFFGSIKEGCIYTKNIIVSMLNGLYKIVSGKAPAEVAGPIGVAQMAGQVAEKGMLPLITFVAFLSINLGVINLLPLPALDGGHFVLLLLEGLRGKPLGSKAMTNIQMVGIALILALTVFSTFKDITR
;
A
#
# COMPACT_ATOMS: atom_id res chain seq x y z
N MET A 1 17.22 6.33 15.07
CA MET A 1 16.15 7.18 15.65
C MET A 1 15.08 7.49 14.60
N LEU A 2 15.44 7.92 13.40
CA LEU A 2 14.49 8.21 12.31
C LEU A 2 13.62 6.99 11.95
N THR A 3 14.20 5.79 11.85
CA THR A 3 13.48 4.54 11.55
C THR A 3 12.35 4.26 12.56
N ILE A 4 12.63 4.44 13.86
CA ILE A 4 11.62 4.23 14.90
C ILE A 4 10.49 5.25 14.79
N LEU A 5 10.83 6.54 14.60
CA LEU A 5 9.84 7.60 14.43
C LEU A 5 8.98 7.38 13.18
N ALA A 6 9.61 7.00 12.07
CA ALA A 6 8.91 6.68 10.82
C ALA A 6 7.98 5.48 10.99
N ALA A 7 8.44 4.41 11.64
CA ALA A 7 7.62 3.23 11.91
C ALA A 7 6.43 3.57 12.82
N VAL A 8 6.65 4.32 13.91
CA VAL A 8 5.59 4.78 14.82
C VAL A 8 4.56 5.63 14.05
N PHE A 9 5.02 6.55 13.22
CA PHE A 9 4.13 7.37 12.40
C PHE A 9 3.32 6.51 11.43
N VAL A 10 3.96 5.62 10.69
CA VAL A 10 3.31 4.76 9.69
C VAL A 10 2.27 3.86 10.34
N PHE A 11 2.67 3.05 11.33
CA PHE A 11 1.74 2.13 12.01
C PHE A 11 0.66 2.87 12.78
N GLY A 12 1.02 3.98 13.45
CA GLY A 12 0.07 4.82 14.17
C GLY A 12 -1.04 5.36 13.26
N VAL A 13 -0.69 5.91 12.10
CA VAL A 13 -1.67 6.42 11.13
C VAL A 13 -2.54 5.29 10.58
N LEU A 14 -1.92 4.20 10.13
CA LEU A 14 -2.63 3.08 9.49
C LEU A 14 -3.68 2.46 10.41
N VAL A 15 -3.29 2.13 11.63
CA VAL A 15 -4.20 1.46 12.57
C VAL A 15 -5.23 2.44 13.12
N THR A 16 -4.84 3.69 13.42
CA THR A 16 -5.81 4.69 13.92
C THR A 16 -6.91 4.96 12.90
N VAL A 17 -6.57 5.09 11.61
CA VAL A 17 -7.57 5.30 10.55
C VAL A 17 -8.47 4.08 10.37
N HIS A 18 -7.92 2.88 10.45
CA HIS A 18 -8.67 1.64 10.42
C HIS A 18 -9.68 1.56 11.58
N GLU A 19 -9.22 1.71 12.82
CA GLU A 19 -10.07 1.68 14.02
C GLU A 19 -11.11 2.81 14.02
N PHE A 20 -10.74 3.98 13.48
CA PHE A 20 -11.68 5.09 13.32
C PHE A 20 -12.84 4.74 12.38
N GLY A 21 -12.60 3.91 11.36
CA GLY A 21 -13.66 3.38 10.49
C GLY A 21 -14.72 2.60 11.28
N HIS A 22 -14.31 1.65 12.09
CA HIS A 22 -15.21 0.89 12.95
C HIS A 22 -15.92 1.80 13.96
N PHE A 23 -15.16 2.70 14.59
CA PHE A 23 -15.67 3.62 15.60
C PHE A 23 -16.79 4.51 15.08
N ILE A 24 -16.52 5.26 14.00
CA ILE A 24 -17.50 6.22 13.47
C ILE A 24 -18.75 5.50 12.96
N THR A 25 -18.59 4.33 12.34
CA THR A 25 -19.71 3.55 11.80
C THR A 25 -20.53 2.90 12.91
N ALA A 26 -19.90 2.42 13.99
CA ALA A 26 -20.59 1.94 15.19
C ALA A 26 -21.46 3.05 15.81
N LYS A 27 -20.90 4.25 15.96
CA LYS A 27 -21.64 5.41 16.47
C LYS A 27 -22.81 5.80 15.54
N LEU A 28 -22.61 5.86 14.23
CA LEU A 28 -23.64 6.19 13.25
C LEU A 28 -24.78 5.16 13.20
N THR A 29 -24.48 3.89 13.49
CA THR A 29 -25.48 2.82 13.56
C THR A 29 -26.10 2.67 14.96
N GLY A 30 -25.77 3.56 15.89
CA GLY A 30 -26.29 3.59 17.26
C GLY A 30 -25.80 2.43 18.11
N MET A 31 -24.59 1.93 17.84
CA MET A 31 -23.90 0.99 18.74
C MET A 31 -23.11 1.75 19.81
N ARG A 32 -23.15 1.22 21.03
CA ARG A 32 -22.34 1.75 22.13
C ARG A 32 -20.88 1.35 21.91
N VAL A 33 -20.00 2.34 22.03
CA VAL A 33 -18.55 2.13 22.02
C VAL A 33 -18.04 2.45 23.42
N ASP A 34 -17.52 1.44 24.10
CA ASP A 34 -17.04 1.57 25.49
C ASP A 34 -15.68 2.28 25.55
N GLU A 35 -14.76 1.97 24.61
CA GLU A 35 -13.46 2.62 24.56
C GLU A 35 -12.95 2.73 23.09
N PHE A 36 -12.40 3.90 22.77
CA PHE A 36 -11.60 4.14 21.58
C PHE A 36 -10.18 4.50 22.01
N ALA A 37 -9.20 3.66 21.69
CA ALA A 37 -7.83 3.80 22.14
C ALA A 37 -6.85 3.96 20.99
N ILE A 38 -5.98 4.97 21.09
CA ILE A 38 -4.81 5.11 20.23
C ILE A 38 -3.59 4.58 21.02
N GLY A 39 -2.95 3.53 20.48
CA GLY A 39 -1.83 2.84 21.14
C GLY A 39 -2.25 1.68 22.03
N PHE A 40 -1.25 1.05 22.61
CA PHE A 40 -1.38 -0.05 23.57
C PHE A 40 -0.64 0.25 24.88
N GLY A 41 -0.82 -0.60 25.90
CA GLY A 41 -0.11 -0.50 27.18
C GLY A 41 -0.75 0.49 28.14
N PRO A 42 0.04 1.09 29.08
CA PRO A 42 -0.47 2.01 30.09
C PRO A 42 -1.13 3.26 29.49
N LYS A 43 -2.19 3.73 30.12
CA LYS A 43 -2.90 4.94 29.73
C LYS A 43 -2.07 6.18 30.09
N LEU A 44 -1.74 7.00 29.10
CA LEU A 44 -1.08 8.30 29.31
C LEU A 44 -2.09 9.42 29.52
N TYR A 45 -3.19 9.37 28.76
CA TYR A 45 -4.29 10.32 28.84
C TYR A 45 -5.61 9.59 28.61
N GLN A 46 -6.66 10.00 29.33
CA GLN A 46 -8.01 9.49 29.10
C GLN A 46 -9.04 10.59 29.33
N GLN A 47 -10.08 10.58 28.51
CA GLN A 47 -11.22 11.47 28.65
C GLN A 47 -12.49 10.68 28.32
N LYS A 48 -13.50 10.77 29.17
CA LYS A 48 -14.80 10.18 28.92
C LYS A 48 -15.72 11.24 28.34
N ASP A 49 -16.36 10.90 27.20
CA ASP A 49 -17.39 11.70 26.57
C ASP A 49 -18.60 10.82 26.25
N GLY A 50 -19.73 11.11 26.87
CA GLY A 50 -20.90 10.23 26.86
C GLY A 50 -20.58 8.84 27.37
N ASP A 51 -20.87 7.81 26.56
CA ASP A 51 -20.60 6.40 26.88
C ASP A 51 -19.19 5.95 26.50
N THR A 52 -18.42 6.77 25.78
CA THR A 52 -17.13 6.38 25.23
C THR A 52 -15.97 6.94 26.05
N LEU A 53 -15.04 6.07 26.40
CA LEU A 53 -13.74 6.43 26.96
C LEU A 53 -12.72 6.60 25.81
N TYR A 54 -12.22 7.80 25.60
CA TYR A 54 -11.11 8.06 24.67
C TYR A 54 -9.80 7.92 25.44
N SER A 55 -8.86 7.13 24.95
CA SER A 55 -7.59 6.92 25.62
C SER A 55 -6.40 7.02 24.66
N LEU A 56 -5.35 7.70 25.12
CA LEU A 56 -4.03 7.70 24.50
C LEU A 56 -3.11 6.83 25.35
N ARG A 57 -2.41 5.89 24.74
CA ARG A 57 -1.59 4.89 25.42
C ARG A 57 -0.11 5.00 25.06
N ALA A 58 0.74 4.43 25.89
CA ALA A 58 2.19 4.66 25.85
C ALA A 58 2.90 4.06 24.61
N ILE A 59 2.37 3.02 24.01
CA ILE A 59 2.96 2.34 22.86
C ILE A 59 2.16 2.71 21.61
N PRO A 60 2.59 3.67 20.78
CA PRO A 60 1.82 4.22 19.67
C PRO A 60 1.89 3.33 18.40
N LEU A 61 1.94 2.02 18.57
CA LEU A 61 2.01 1.03 17.50
C LEU A 61 0.66 0.35 17.27
N GLY A 62 -0.41 1.15 17.11
CA GLY A 62 -1.73 0.61 16.90
C GLY A 62 -2.81 1.32 17.67
N GLY A 63 -3.91 0.62 17.95
CA GLY A 63 -5.07 1.10 18.70
C GLY A 63 -6.10 0.00 18.78
N TYR A 64 -7.23 0.28 19.40
CA TYR A 64 -8.37 -0.61 19.39
C TYR A 64 -9.67 0.15 19.63
N ASN A 65 -10.75 -0.47 19.22
CA ASN A 65 -12.10 0.00 19.39
C ASN A 65 -12.93 -1.05 20.12
N LYS A 66 -13.35 -0.77 21.36
CA LYS A 66 -14.17 -1.68 22.13
C LYS A 66 -15.66 -1.37 21.91
N ILE A 67 -16.27 -2.07 20.95
CA ILE A 67 -17.69 -1.99 20.66
C ILE A 67 -18.44 -2.95 21.61
N ALA A 68 -19.40 -2.44 22.37
CA ALA A 68 -20.18 -3.23 23.31
C ALA A 68 -20.93 -4.39 22.62
N GLY A 69 -20.85 -5.59 23.16
CA GLY A 69 -21.52 -6.78 22.63
C GLY A 69 -20.83 -7.40 21.41
N MET A 70 -19.57 -7.05 21.14
CA MET A 70 -18.79 -7.65 20.06
C MET A 70 -18.11 -8.96 20.48
N ASP A 71 -17.80 -9.10 21.77
CA ASP A 71 -17.22 -10.33 22.30
C ASP A 71 -18.24 -11.50 22.24
N PRO A 72 -17.78 -12.76 21.95
CA PRO A 72 -18.67 -13.90 21.81
C PRO A 72 -19.57 -14.15 23.01
N ASP A 73 -19.09 -13.89 24.21
CA ASP A 73 -19.81 -14.16 25.48
C ASP A 73 -20.66 -12.98 25.98
N ASP A 74 -20.58 -11.81 25.32
CA ASP A 74 -21.40 -10.67 25.71
C ASP A 74 -22.90 -10.92 25.45
N PRO A 75 -23.79 -10.48 26.38
CA PRO A 75 -25.22 -10.58 26.16
C PRO A 75 -25.72 -9.60 25.09
N PRO A 76 -26.79 -9.92 24.37
CA PRO A 76 -27.42 -9.03 23.41
C PRO A 76 -28.28 -7.96 24.11
N GLU A 77 -27.65 -6.95 24.69
CA GLU A 77 -28.32 -5.81 25.31
C GLU A 77 -28.69 -4.72 24.29
N PRO A 78 -29.71 -3.88 24.55
CA PRO A 78 -30.03 -2.74 23.70
C PRO A 78 -28.82 -1.84 23.45
N GLY A 79 -28.57 -1.44 22.19
CA GLY A 79 -27.43 -0.61 21.82
C GLY A 79 -26.10 -1.36 21.66
N THR A 80 -26.06 -2.69 21.86
CA THR A 80 -24.85 -3.50 21.62
C THR A 80 -24.79 -4.01 20.19
N PHE A 81 -23.61 -4.44 19.73
CA PHE A 81 -23.37 -4.99 18.39
C PHE A 81 -24.34 -6.12 18.06
N LYS A 82 -24.53 -7.09 18.98
CA LYS A 82 -25.43 -8.25 18.77
C LYS A 82 -26.90 -7.86 18.69
N SER A 83 -27.32 -6.72 19.25
CA SER A 83 -28.70 -6.25 19.17
C SER A 83 -29.08 -5.61 17.84
N LYS A 84 -28.09 -5.32 16.99
CA LYS A 84 -28.32 -4.62 15.71
C LYS A 84 -28.56 -5.58 14.56
N PRO A 85 -29.31 -5.13 13.53
CA PRO A 85 -29.50 -5.90 12.30
C PRO A 85 -28.18 -6.29 11.64
N ILE A 86 -28.15 -7.46 10.98
CA ILE A 86 -26.96 -7.97 10.30
C ILE A 86 -26.33 -6.95 9.35
N PRO A 87 -27.07 -6.21 8.48
CA PRO A 87 -26.47 -5.21 7.60
C PRO A 87 -25.71 -4.12 8.35
N SER A 88 -26.21 -3.64 9.49
CA SER A 88 -25.52 -2.64 10.31
C SER A 88 -24.22 -3.19 10.91
N ARG A 89 -24.26 -4.47 11.38
CA ARG A 89 -23.05 -5.15 11.89
C ARG A 89 -22.02 -5.37 10.79
N MET A 90 -22.45 -5.80 9.60
CA MET A 90 -21.58 -5.96 8.42
C MET A 90 -20.92 -4.64 8.02
N LEU A 91 -21.69 -3.53 8.02
CA LEU A 91 -21.18 -2.21 7.69
C LEU A 91 -20.09 -1.76 8.67
N VAL A 92 -20.29 -1.99 9.98
CA VAL A 92 -19.29 -1.67 11.01
C VAL A 92 -18.01 -2.49 10.78
N ILE A 93 -18.12 -3.80 10.53
CA ILE A 93 -16.95 -4.64 10.28
C ILE A 93 -16.19 -4.22 9.02
N LEU A 94 -16.88 -3.89 7.93
CA LEU A 94 -16.22 -3.49 6.69
C LEU A 94 -15.60 -2.08 6.77
N ALA A 95 -16.09 -1.24 7.69
CA ALA A 95 -15.72 0.18 7.75
C ALA A 95 -14.21 0.39 8.00
N GLY A 96 -13.56 -0.47 8.80
CA GLY A 96 -12.12 -0.41 9.01
C GLY A 96 -11.34 -0.58 7.71
N ALA A 97 -11.64 -1.65 6.96
CA ALA A 97 -11.00 -1.90 5.66
C ALA A 97 -11.33 -0.79 4.64
N LEU A 98 -12.57 -0.28 4.63
CA LEU A 98 -12.97 0.81 3.72
C LEU A 98 -12.22 2.11 4.01
N MET A 99 -11.95 2.43 5.28
CA MET A 99 -11.15 3.60 5.64
C MET A 99 -9.70 3.44 5.17
N ASN A 100 -9.16 2.22 5.16
CA ASN A 100 -7.85 1.94 4.60
C ASN A 100 -7.78 2.07 3.07
N PHE A 101 -8.89 2.09 2.35
CA PHE A 101 -8.96 2.47 0.94
C PHE A 101 -9.23 3.97 0.75
N LEU A 102 -9.95 4.60 1.67
CA LEU A 102 -10.21 6.03 1.62
C LEU A 102 -8.95 6.85 1.88
N LEU A 103 -8.14 6.44 2.86
CA LEU A 103 -6.89 7.13 3.21
C LEU A 103 -5.95 7.31 2.00
N PRO A 104 -5.59 6.27 1.23
CA PRO A 104 -4.73 6.43 0.06
C PRO A 104 -5.35 7.33 -1.02
N ILE A 105 -6.68 7.32 -1.21
CA ILE A 105 -7.33 8.25 -2.14
C ILE A 105 -7.05 9.69 -1.70
N ILE A 106 -7.21 10.02 -0.42
CA ILE A 106 -6.94 11.34 0.13
C ILE A 106 -5.45 11.72 -0.03
N LEU A 107 -4.54 10.81 0.34
CA LEU A 107 -3.11 11.05 0.28
C LEU A 107 -2.61 11.24 -1.15
N PHE A 108 -2.99 10.37 -2.08
CA PHE A 108 -2.61 10.50 -3.49
C PHE A 108 -3.25 11.73 -4.14
N SER A 109 -4.49 12.07 -3.80
CA SER A 109 -5.11 13.31 -4.27
C SER A 109 -4.33 14.54 -3.81
N GLY A 110 -3.88 14.56 -2.55
CA GLY A 110 -3.01 15.61 -2.03
C GLY A 110 -1.66 15.68 -2.76
N ILE A 111 -1.03 14.53 -3.00
CA ILE A 111 0.22 14.44 -3.77
C ILE A 111 0.02 14.99 -5.19
N PHE A 112 -1.02 14.56 -5.90
CA PHE A 112 -1.29 15.05 -7.27
C PHE A 112 -1.68 16.53 -7.32
N MET A 113 -2.28 17.06 -6.25
CA MET A 113 -2.57 18.48 -6.15
C MET A 113 -1.31 19.34 -5.99
N LEU A 114 -0.32 18.84 -5.22
CA LEU A 114 0.95 19.53 -4.97
C LEU A 114 1.96 19.32 -6.10
N GLU A 115 2.12 18.06 -6.52
CA GLU A 115 3.15 17.66 -7.47
C GLU A 115 2.66 17.59 -8.92
N GLY A 116 1.34 17.57 -9.16
CA GLY A 116 0.77 17.28 -10.47
C GLY A 116 0.96 15.81 -10.86
N ARG A 117 0.52 15.47 -12.07
CA ARG A 117 0.75 14.16 -12.69
C ARG A 117 1.97 14.23 -13.60
N GLN A 118 2.85 13.23 -13.49
CA GLN A 118 3.91 13.05 -14.46
C GLN A 118 3.35 12.32 -15.69
N GLU A 119 3.37 12.98 -16.82
CA GLU A 119 2.92 12.45 -18.10
C GLU A 119 4.13 12.12 -18.98
N LEU A 120 4.18 10.87 -19.44
CA LEU A 120 5.25 10.41 -20.30
C LEU A 120 5.27 11.20 -21.61
N VAL A 121 6.37 11.86 -21.91
CA VAL A 121 6.63 12.42 -23.23
C VAL A 121 7.01 11.27 -24.15
N ASN A 122 6.14 10.91 -25.09
CA ASN A 122 6.40 9.78 -25.98
C ASN A 122 7.43 10.10 -27.08
N GLU A 123 8.06 11.27 -27.06
CA GLU A 123 9.23 11.57 -27.89
C GLU A 123 10.47 10.85 -27.35
N PRO A 124 11.44 10.47 -28.21
CA PRO A 124 12.63 9.76 -27.80
C PRO A 124 13.68 10.69 -27.13
N ILE A 125 13.22 11.46 -26.11
CA ILE A 125 14.05 12.41 -25.36
C ILE A 125 14.39 11.78 -24.00
N LEU A 126 15.67 11.86 -23.64
CA LEU A 126 16.19 11.39 -22.37
C LEU A 126 15.73 12.32 -21.23
N GLY A 127 15.02 11.79 -20.24
CA GLY A 127 14.68 12.50 -19.02
C GLY A 127 15.80 12.43 -18.00
N THR A 128 16.21 11.20 -17.64
CA THR A 128 17.31 10.97 -16.71
C THR A 128 18.27 9.94 -17.28
N VAL A 129 19.56 10.22 -17.17
CA VAL A 129 20.65 9.27 -17.38
C VAL A 129 21.20 8.91 -16.00
N VAL A 130 21.22 7.61 -15.71
CA VAL A 130 21.59 7.10 -14.38
C VAL A 130 23.10 7.04 -14.25
N ASP A 131 23.63 7.65 -13.19
CA ASP A 131 25.07 7.69 -12.87
C ASP A 131 25.65 6.27 -12.73
N GLY A 132 26.85 6.06 -13.25
CA GLY A 132 27.55 4.78 -13.22
C GLY A 132 27.03 3.72 -14.21
N MET A 133 25.96 3.97 -14.96
CA MET A 133 25.43 3.04 -15.95
C MET A 133 26.03 3.27 -17.36
N ALA A 134 25.72 2.35 -18.30
CA ALA A 134 26.34 2.31 -19.63
C ALA A 134 26.10 3.59 -20.45
N ALA A 135 24.92 4.18 -20.33
CA ALA A 135 24.58 5.41 -21.07
C ALA A 135 25.39 6.62 -20.60
N GLU A 136 25.56 6.80 -19.29
CA GLU A 136 26.37 7.89 -18.74
C GLU A 136 27.85 7.74 -19.10
N ARG A 137 28.41 6.52 -18.96
CA ARG A 137 29.79 6.22 -19.35
C ARG A 137 30.05 6.46 -20.84
N ALA A 138 29.05 6.25 -21.69
CA ALA A 138 29.14 6.55 -23.11
C ALA A 138 29.06 8.05 -23.43
N GLY A 139 28.63 8.88 -22.45
CA GLY A 139 28.56 10.34 -22.58
C GLY A 139 27.18 10.88 -22.94
N LEU A 140 26.12 10.07 -22.88
CA LEU A 140 24.74 10.54 -23.02
C LEU A 140 24.36 11.44 -21.82
N ARG A 141 23.51 12.42 -22.06
CA ARG A 141 23.07 13.40 -21.08
C ARG A 141 21.55 13.55 -21.06
N ASN A 142 21.05 14.08 -19.94
CA ASN A 142 19.66 14.47 -19.83
C ASN A 142 19.30 15.48 -20.92
N GLY A 143 18.17 15.27 -21.57
CA GLY A 143 17.70 16.13 -22.67
C GLY A 143 18.15 15.71 -24.05
N ASP A 144 19.08 14.78 -24.20
CA ASP A 144 19.48 14.26 -25.51
C ASP A 144 18.30 13.57 -26.20
N ARG A 145 18.18 13.78 -27.51
CA ARG A 145 17.15 13.17 -28.36
C ARG A 145 17.74 11.99 -29.14
N ILE A 146 17.23 10.79 -28.91
CA ILE A 146 17.67 9.61 -29.66
C ILE A 146 17.08 9.66 -31.07
N LEU A 147 17.94 9.52 -32.08
CA LEU A 147 17.54 9.52 -33.50
C LEU A 147 17.50 8.11 -34.06
N THR A 148 18.51 7.30 -33.75
CA THR A 148 18.59 5.92 -34.23
C THR A 148 19.13 4.96 -33.19
N ILE A 149 18.75 3.68 -33.28
CA ILE A 149 19.29 2.58 -32.49
C ILE A 149 19.70 1.48 -33.48
N ASN A 150 21.01 1.14 -33.52
CA ASN A 150 21.56 0.18 -34.48
C ASN A 150 21.14 0.52 -35.91
N ASN A 151 21.27 1.79 -36.30
CA ASN A 151 20.88 2.39 -37.59
C ASN A 151 19.37 2.34 -37.91
N LYS A 152 18.51 1.91 -36.99
CA LYS A 152 17.06 1.99 -37.11
C LYS A 152 16.56 3.30 -36.56
N PRO A 153 15.83 4.13 -37.31
CA PRO A 153 15.28 5.37 -36.80
C PRO A 153 14.23 5.07 -35.73
N VAL A 154 14.17 5.97 -34.73
CA VAL A 154 13.17 5.92 -33.65
C VAL A 154 12.48 7.28 -33.53
N ALA A 155 11.16 7.28 -33.52
CA ALA A 155 10.32 8.47 -33.40
C ALA A 155 9.62 8.55 -32.03
N THR A 156 9.52 7.44 -31.32
CA THR A 156 8.81 7.35 -30.06
C THR A 156 9.65 6.67 -28.98
N TRP A 157 9.35 6.99 -27.71
CA TRP A 157 10.00 6.31 -26.57
C TRP A 157 9.70 4.80 -26.56
N THR A 158 8.51 4.42 -27.00
CA THR A 158 8.12 3.00 -27.11
C THR A 158 9.04 2.23 -28.08
N GLU A 159 9.41 2.85 -29.19
CA GLU A 159 10.38 2.28 -30.15
C GLU A 159 11.78 2.19 -29.56
N VAL A 160 12.22 3.19 -28.77
CA VAL A 160 13.48 3.13 -28.04
C VAL A 160 13.53 1.88 -27.15
N VAL A 161 12.49 1.70 -26.32
CA VAL A 161 12.41 0.54 -25.40
C VAL A 161 12.37 -0.78 -26.16
N THR A 162 11.62 -0.86 -27.25
CA THR A 162 11.47 -2.08 -28.07
C THR A 162 12.80 -2.46 -28.73
N ASN A 163 13.50 -1.52 -29.35
CA ASN A 163 14.78 -1.78 -30.02
C ASN A 163 15.90 -2.14 -29.02
N LEU A 164 15.93 -1.48 -27.84
CA LEU A 164 16.87 -1.84 -26.78
C LEU A 164 16.62 -3.24 -26.22
N ARG A 165 15.36 -3.62 -25.99
CA ARG A 165 15.01 -4.99 -25.58
C ARG A 165 15.41 -6.04 -26.61
N ALA A 166 15.19 -5.76 -27.89
CA ALA A 166 15.55 -6.67 -28.95
C ALA A 166 17.07 -6.88 -29.07
N SER A 167 17.88 -5.91 -28.67
CA SER A 167 19.35 -6.01 -28.68
C SER A 167 19.89 -6.89 -27.55
N GLY A 168 19.10 -7.18 -26.51
CA GLY A 168 19.54 -7.98 -25.38
C GLY A 168 20.74 -7.35 -24.66
N THR A 169 21.77 -8.16 -24.43
CA THR A 169 23.06 -7.73 -23.84
C THR A 169 24.14 -7.44 -24.90
N ASN A 170 23.79 -7.48 -26.18
CA ASN A 170 24.72 -7.15 -27.26
C ASN A 170 25.01 -5.65 -27.25
N SER A 171 26.20 -5.28 -27.77
CA SER A 171 26.57 -3.86 -27.94
C SER A 171 25.56 -3.15 -28.84
N VAL A 172 25.15 -1.95 -28.42
CA VAL A 172 24.17 -1.10 -29.08
C VAL A 172 24.82 0.21 -29.46
N THR A 173 24.61 0.64 -30.69
CA THR A 173 25.02 1.96 -31.17
C THR A 173 23.79 2.86 -31.23
N LEU A 174 23.80 3.95 -30.44
CA LEU A 174 22.79 4.99 -30.42
C LEU A 174 23.32 6.23 -31.13
N THR A 175 22.52 6.79 -32.04
CA THR A 175 22.79 8.15 -32.53
C THR A 175 21.82 9.09 -31.84
N ALA A 176 22.35 10.13 -31.22
CA ALA A 176 21.52 11.11 -30.52
C ALA A 176 21.97 12.53 -30.83
N GLU A 177 21.01 13.45 -30.82
CA GLU A 177 21.24 14.88 -30.87
C GLU A 177 21.46 15.38 -29.45
N SER A 178 22.65 15.92 -29.19
CA SER A 178 23.07 16.50 -27.92
C SER A 178 23.53 17.93 -28.16
N GLN A 179 22.84 18.91 -27.58
CA GLN A 179 23.16 20.33 -27.70
C GLN A 179 23.32 20.83 -29.17
N GLY A 180 22.42 20.31 -30.05
CA GLY A 180 22.44 20.67 -31.50
C GLY A 180 23.47 19.91 -32.34
N ALA A 181 24.28 19.04 -31.74
CA ALA A 181 25.26 18.21 -32.46
C ALA A 181 24.80 16.73 -32.45
N VAL A 182 24.82 16.09 -33.62
CA VAL A 182 24.52 14.66 -33.74
C VAL A 182 25.80 13.87 -33.45
N LYS A 183 25.69 12.96 -32.45
CA LYS A 183 26.81 12.09 -32.03
C LYS A 183 26.37 10.65 -31.96
N SER A 184 27.34 9.75 -32.16
CA SER A 184 27.15 8.32 -32.03
C SER A 184 27.77 7.81 -30.74
N TYR A 185 27.02 6.98 -30.01
CA TYR A 185 27.39 6.42 -28.71
C TYR A 185 27.25 4.90 -28.78
N THR A 186 28.35 4.20 -28.49
CA THR A 186 28.33 2.73 -28.44
C THR A 186 28.44 2.27 -27.00
N MET A 187 27.53 1.38 -26.57
CA MET A 187 27.47 0.90 -25.21
C MET A 187 26.89 -0.52 -25.15
N THR A 188 27.21 -1.24 -24.08
CA THR A 188 26.70 -2.59 -23.85
C THR A 188 25.69 -2.58 -22.70
N PRO A 189 24.42 -2.98 -22.93
CA PRO A 189 23.43 -3.09 -21.87
C PRO A 189 23.86 -4.12 -20.82
N VAL A 190 23.58 -3.83 -19.54
CA VAL A 190 23.82 -4.73 -18.42
C VAL A 190 22.51 -5.39 -18.03
N TYR A 191 22.50 -6.72 -17.85
CA TYR A 191 21.30 -7.41 -17.41
C TYR A 191 21.02 -7.11 -15.94
N ASP A 192 19.88 -6.48 -15.70
CA ASP A 192 19.38 -6.18 -14.35
C ASP A 192 18.47 -7.33 -13.89
N ARG A 193 18.85 -7.99 -12.79
CA ARG A 193 18.12 -9.14 -12.24
C ARG A 193 16.77 -8.74 -11.64
N GLU A 194 16.68 -7.55 -11.06
CA GLU A 194 15.45 -7.06 -10.44
C GLU A 194 14.43 -6.63 -11.51
N ALA A 195 14.90 -5.92 -12.55
CA ALA A 195 14.06 -5.53 -13.67
C ALA A 195 13.77 -6.68 -14.64
N GLY A 196 14.51 -7.82 -14.57
CA GLY A 196 14.40 -8.97 -15.46
C GLY A 196 14.71 -8.66 -16.93
N ARG A 197 15.52 -7.62 -17.19
CA ARG A 197 15.81 -7.13 -18.55
C ARG A 197 17.16 -6.41 -18.62
N PRO A 198 17.74 -6.31 -19.85
CA PRO A 198 18.92 -5.48 -20.07
C PRO A 198 18.58 -4.00 -19.93
N LEU A 199 19.45 -3.26 -19.24
CA LEU A 199 19.35 -1.81 -19.01
C LEU A 199 20.64 -1.10 -19.44
N ILE A 200 20.48 0.13 -19.97
CA ILE A 200 21.61 1.04 -20.27
C ILE A 200 21.61 2.24 -19.32
N GLY A 201 20.60 2.39 -18.48
CA GLY A 201 20.48 3.47 -17.50
C GLY A 201 19.89 4.77 -18.05
N ILE A 202 18.83 4.67 -18.86
CA ILE A 202 18.08 5.85 -19.34
C ILE A 202 16.61 5.76 -18.93
N SER A 203 15.99 6.91 -18.71
CA SER A 203 14.55 7.06 -18.54
C SER A 203 13.97 8.08 -19.52
N PRO A 204 12.67 7.99 -19.82
CA PRO A 204 11.98 8.97 -20.65
C PRO A 204 11.90 10.34 -19.96
N LYS A 205 11.65 11.37 -20.75
CA LYS A 205 11.24 12.66 -20.23
C LYS A 205 9.80 12.60 -19.78
N PHE A 206 9.52 13.19 -18.64
CA PHE A 206 8.17 13.40 -18.14
C PHE A 206 7.84 14.89 -18.08
N ASN A 207 6.64 15.24 -18.48
CA ASN A 207 6.09 16.57 -18.27
C ASN A 207 5.20 16.56 -17.01
N LYS A 208 5.34 17.60 -16.20
CA LYS A 208 4.48 17.82 -15.04
C LYS A 208 3.19 18.52 -15.49
N VAL A 209 2.06 17.85 -15.35
CA VAL A 209 0.73 18.38 -15.66
C VAL A 209 0.00 18.70 -14.36
N SER A 210 -0.34 19.97 -14.14
CA SER A 210 -1.14 20.38 -12.99
C SER A 210 -2.60 19.96 -13.21
N LEU A 211 -3.20 19.34 -12.19
CA LEU A 211 -4.54 18.72 -12.32
C LEU A 211 -5.62 19.52 -11.60
N GLY A 212 -5.48 20.55 -10.96
CA GLY A 212 -6.49 21.21 -10.13
C GLY A 212 -7.18 20.25 -9.13
N PHE A 213 -8.09 20.75 -8.32
CA PHE A 213 -8.69 20.01 -7.20
C PHE A 213 -9.43 18.73 -7.64
N PHE A 214 -10.43 18.84 -8.50
CA PHE A 214 -11.22 17.68 -8.95
C PHE A 214 -10.41 16.69 -9.80
N GLY A 215 -9.48 17.20 -10.61
CA GLY A 215 -8.56 16.36 -11.38
C GLY A 215 -7.67 15.53 -10.48
N SER A 216 -7.16 16.11 -9.39
CA SER A 216 -6.32 15.43 -8.41
C SER A 216 -7.07 14.32 -7.66
N ILE A 217 -8.34 14.57 -7.27
CA ILE A 217 -9.19 13.54 -6.64
C ILE A 217 -9.43 12.38 -7.62
N LYS A 218 -9.79 12.69 -8.86
CA LYS A 218 -10.01 11.68 -9.90
C LYS A 218 -8.74 10.81 -10.10
N GLU A 219 -7.59 11.45 -10.21
CA GLU A 219 -6.31 10.73 -10.37
C GLU A 219 -5.95 9.91 -9.14
N GLY A 220 -6.18 10.42 -7.93
CA GLY A 220 -6.01 9.69 -6.67
C GLY A 220 -6.87 8.42 -6.61
N CYS A 221 -8.14 8.49 -7.03
CA CYS A 221 -9.01 7.33 -7.14
C CYS A 221 -8.49 6.31 -8.17
N ILE A 222 -8.11 6.78 -9.37
CA ILE A 222 -7.58 5.92 -10.44
C ILE A 222 -6.30 5.23 -9.98
N TYR A 223 -5.38 5.97 -9.38
CA TYR A 223 -4.10 5.46 -8.91
C TYR A 223 -4.27 4.41 -7.81
N THR A 224 -5.11 4.70 -6.81
CA THR A 224 -5.48 3.75 -5.75
C THR A 224 -6.10 2.47 -6.33
N LYS A 225 -7.07 2.59 -7.24
CA LYS A 225 -7.67 1.45 -7.93
C LYS A 225 -6.61 0.59 -8.65
N ASN A 226 -5.68 1.22 -9.37
CA ASN A 226 -4.66 0.52 -10.12
C ASN A 226 -3.70 -0.26 -9.20
N ILE A 227 -3.35 0.30 -8.03
CA ILE A 227 -2.57 -0.40 -7.01
C ILE A 227 -3.34 -1.61 -6.48
N ILE A 228 -4.62 -1.45 -6.13
CA ILE A 228 -5.47 -2.55 -5.65
C ILE A 228 -5.50 -3.69 -6.67
N VAL A 229 -5.76 -3.38 -7.95
CA VAL A 229 -5.80 -4.39 -9.03
C VAL A 229 -4.45 -5.08 -9.18
N SER A 230 -3.34 -4.34 -9.11
CA SER A 230 -1.99 -4.90 -9.19
C SER A 230 -1.69 -5.83 -8.01
N MET A 231 -2.11 -5.47 -6.80
CA MET A 231 -1.97 -6.31 -5.61
C MET A 231 -2.79 -7.59 -5.70
N LEU A 232 -4.05 -7.50 -6.12
CA LEU A 232 -4.90 -8.68 -6.31
C LEU A 232 -4.33 -9.62 -7.37
N ASN A 233 -3.81 -9.09 -8.47
CA ASN A 233 -3.11 -9.85 -9.49
C ASN A 233 -1.81 -10.49 -8.96
N GLY A 234 -1.07 -9.79 -8.11
CA GLY A 234 0.11 -10.32 -7.40
C GLY A 234 -0.26 -11.48 -6.49
N LEU A 235 -1.27 -11.32 -5.64
CA LEU A 235 -1.81 -12.37 -4.79
C LEU A 235 -2.26 -13.59 -5.58
N TYR A 236 -3.00 -13.38 -6.68
CA TYR A 236 -3.40 -14.47 -7.58
C TYR A 236 -2.20 -15.24 -8.13
N LYS A 237 -1.12 -14.55 -8.53
CA LYS A 237 0.10 -15.19 -9.01
C LYS A 237 0.80 -16.01 -7.93
N ILE A 238 0.84 -15.51 -6.69
CA ILE A 238 1.41 -16.22 -5.54
C ILE A 238 0.60 -17.49 -5.25
N VAL A 239 -0.73 -17.35 -5.10
CA VAL A 239 -1.63 -18.49 -4.80
C VAL A 239 -1.62 -19.53 -5.92
N SER A 240 -1.49 -19.09 -7.20
CA SER A 240 -1.39 -20.00 -8.35
C SER A 240 0.01 -20.58 -8.58
N GLY A 241 0.98 -20.32 -7.68
CA GLY A 241 2.37 -20.83 -7.80
C GLY A 241 3.20 -20.18 -8.91
N LYS A 242 2.71 -19.10 -9.53
CA LYS A 242 3.39 -18.39 -10.64
C LYS A 242 4.40 -17.34 -10.17
N ALA A 243 4.42 -17.02 -8.89
CA ALA A 243 5.38 -16.10 -8.28
C ALA A 243 5.75 -16.57 -6.86
N PRO A 244 6.98 -16.34 -6.42
CA PRO A 244 7.38 -16.64 -5.05
C PRO A 244 6.65 -15.71 -4.06
N ALA A 245 6.33 -16.24 -2.87
CA ALA A 245 5.79 -15.44 -1.78
C ALA A 245 6.93 -14.74 -1.03
N GLU A 246 7.16 -13.49 -1.33
CA GLU A 246 8.05 -12.63 -0.55
C GLU A 246 7.22 -11.82 0.46
N VAL A 247 7.28 -12.22 1.72
CA VAL A 247 6.57 -11.54 2.80
C VAL A 247 7.60 -10.80 3.66
N ALA A 248 7.44 -9.49 3.76
CA ALA A 248 8.16 -8.69 4.75
C ALA A 248 7.41 -8.75 6.08
N GLY A 249 8.14 -9.01 7.16
CA GLY A 249 7.60 -8.95 8.50
C GLY A 249 7.55 -7.53 9.07
N PRO A 250 7.09 -7.37 10.32
CA PRO A 250 6.98 -6.05 10.95
C PRO A 250 8.32 -5.30 11.04
N ILE A 251 9.43 -6.01 11.22
CA ILE A 251 10.78 -5.43 11.29
C ILE A 251 11.18 -4.91 9.90
N GLY A 252 10.96 -5.69 8.85
CA GLY A 252 11.24 -5.29 7.46
C GLY A 252 10.44 -4.06 7.05
N VAL A 253 9.15 -4.00 7.40
CA VAL A 253 8.31 -2.82 7.15
C VAL A 253 8.82 -1.60 7.91
N ALA A 254 9.25 -1.74 9.17
CA ALA A 254 9.82 -0.65 9.96
C ALA A 254 11.15 -0.14 9.36
N GLN A 255 12.01 -1.03 8.89
CA GLN A 255 13.26 -0.67 8.20
C GLN A 255 12.97 0.08 6.88
N MET A 256 12.04 -0.42 6.07
CA MET A 256 11.60 0.27 4.85
C MET A 256 11.03 1.66 5.15
N ALA A 257 10.23 1.81 6.22
CA ALA A 257 9.72 3.10 6.65
C ALA A 257 10.86 4.10 6.94
N GLY A 258 11.92 3.63 7.63
CA GLY A 258 13.12 4.44 7.89
C GLY A 258 13.83 4.86 6.61
N GLN A 259 14.11 3.91 5.71
CA GLN A 259 14.78 4.18 4.43
C GLN A 259 14.00 5.15 3.53
N VAL A 260 12.67 5.02 3.54
CA VAL A 260 11.79 5.90 2.77
C VAL A 260 11.73 7.29 3.42
N ALA A 261 11.73 7.37 4.77
CA ALA A 261 11.76 8.65 5.49
C ALA A 261 13.04 9.46 5.23
N GLU A 262 14.19 8.80 5.02
CA GLU A 262 15.45 9.45 4.61
C GLU A 262 15.33 10.17 3.26
N LYS A 263 14.46 9.69 2.37
CA LYS A 263 14.18 10.30 1.06
C LYS A 263 13.21 11.49 1.13
N GLY A 264 12.63 11.74 2.29
CA GLY A 264 11.74 12.88 2.55
C GLY A 264 10.30 12.51 2.88
N MET A 265 9.49 13.53 3.15
CA MET A 265 8.11 13.36 3.60
C MET A 265 7.18 12.82 2.51
N LEU A 266 7.35 13.24 1.26
CA LEU A 266 6.48 12.81 0.16
C LEU A 266 6.59 11.30 -0.14
N PRO A 267 7.79 10.71 -0.24
CA PRO A 267 7.96 9.26 -0.28
C PRO A 267 7.34 8.55 0.92
N LEU A 268 7.48 9.10 2.14
CA LEU A 268 6.90 8.50 3.35
C LEU A 268 5.37 8.48 3.29
N ILE A 269 4.72 9.57 2.86
CA ILE A 269 3.27 9.63 2.66
C ILE A 269 2.81 8.63 1.58
N THR A 270 3.58 8.52 0.48
CA THR A 270 3.33 7.52 -0.56
C THR A 270 3.40 6.09 -0.01
N PHE A 271 4.38 5.83 0.85
CA PHE A 271 4.54 4.53 1.52
C PHE A 271 3.38 4.22 2.48
N VAL A 272 2.93 5.22 3.27
CA VAL A 272 1.72 5.10 4.11
C VAL A 272 0.51 4.74 3.25
N ALA A 273 0.29 5.43 2.13
CA ALA A 273 -0.83 5.15 1.23
C ALA A 273 -0.76 3.73 0.67
N PHE A 274 0.42 3.27 0.25
CA PHE A 274 0.63 1.90 -0.23
C PHE A 274 0.35 0.85 0.84
N LEU A 275 0.88 1.03 2.06
CA LEU A 275 0.64 0.12 3.18
C LEU A 275 -0.83 0.14 3.64
N SER A 276 -1.51 1.28 3.53
CA SER A 276 -2.93 1.37 3.82
C SER A 276 -3.77 0.50 2.88
N ILE A 277 -3.48 0.54 1.57
CA ILE A 277 -4.12 -0.35 0.60
C ILE A 277 -3.85 -1.82 0.96
N ASN A 278 -2.60 -2.13 1.31
CA ASN A 278 -2.19 -3.48 1.70
C ASN A 278 -3.00 -3.98 2.90
N LEU A 279 -3.08 -3.17 3.95
CA LEU A 279 -3.86 -3.48 5.15
C LEU A 279 -5.35 -3.65 4.83
N GLY A 280 -5.92 -2.78 3.98
CA GLY A 280 -7.31 -2.89 3.53
C GLY A 280 -7.58 -4.19 2.77
N VAL A 281 -6.71 -4.57 1.84
CA VAL A 281 -6.83 -5.83 1.07
C VAL A 281 -6.70 -7.05 1.98
N ILE A 282 -5.70 -7.06 2.88
CA ILE A 282 -5.49 -8.19 3.81
C ILE A 282 -6.68 -8.33 4.76
N ASN A 283 -7.18 -7.22 5.32
CA ASN A 283 -8.32 -7.26 6.23
C ASN A 283 -9.64 -7.70 5.57
N LEU A 284 -9.76 -7.61 4.25
CA LEU A 284 -10.92 -8.15 3.52
C LEU A 284 -10.79 -9.65 3.19
N LEU A 285 -9.63 -10.27 3.42
CA LEU A 285 -9.50 -11.72 3.21
C LEU A 285 -10.39 -12.49 4.18
N PRO A 286 -11.04 -13.60 3.73
CA PRO A 286 -11.93 -14.40 4.56
C PRO A 286 -11.15 -15.28 5.55
N LEU A 287 -10.24 -14.65 6.30
CA LEU A 287 -9.43 -15.33 7.31
C LEU A 287 -9.96 -15.03 8.70
N PRO A 288 -10.05 -16.03 9.58
CA PRO A 288 -10.41 -15.80 10.98
C PRO A 288 -9.50 -14.76 11.64
N ALA A 289 -10.04 -13.99 12.57
CA ALA A 289 -9.40 -12.86 13.26
C ALA A 289 -9.13 -11.61 12.39
N LEU A 290 -9.50 -11.61 11.10
CA LEU A 290 -9.55 -10.42 10.25
C LEU A 290 -11.00 -9.99 10.04
N ASP A 291 -11.21 -8.74 9.62
CA ASP A 291 -12.56 -8.19 9.35
C ASP A 291 -13.32 -9.01 8.31
N GLY A 292 -12.64 -9.42 7.23
CA GLY A 292 -13.22 -10.28 6.19
C GLY A 292 -13.70 -11.62 6.72
N GLY A 293 -13.00 -12.19 7.71
CA GLY A 293 -13.47 -13.40 8.42
C GLY A 293 -14.74 -13.14 9.21
N HIS A 294 -14.79 -12.05 9.98
CA HIS A 294 -15.98 -11.64 10.71
C HIS A 294 -17.17 -11.34 9.77
N PHE A 295 -16.89 -10.68 8.65
CA PHE A 295 -17.91 -10.43 7.61
C PHE A 295 -18.50 -11.72 7.05
N VAL A 296 -17.68 -12.72 6.74
CA VAL A 296 -18.14 -14.03 6.27
C VAL A 296 -18.98 -14.74 7.33
N LEU A 297 -18.58 -14.67 8.60
CA LEU A 297 -19.38 -15.25 9.70
C LEU A 297 -20.75 -14.58 9.84
N LEU A 298 -20.83 -13.25 9.69
CA LEU A 298 -22.11 -12.53 9.67
C LEU A 298 -22.96 -12.88 8.44
N LEU A 299 -22.35 -13.09 7.27
CA LEU A 299 -23.04 -13.55 6.07
C LEU A 299 -23.66 -14.94 6.29
N LEU A 300 -22.89 -15.86 6.90
CA LEU A 300 -23.38 -17.20 7.25
C LEU A 300 -24.51 -17.14 8.29
N GLU A 301 -24.42 -16.22 9.27
CA GLU A 301 -25.49 -15.97 10.23
C GLU A 301 -26.76 -15.53 9.51
N GLY A 302 -26.66 -14.61 8.56
CA GLY A 302 -27.81 -14.15 7.75
C GLY A 302 -28.47 -15.26 6.93
N LEU A 303 -27.65 -16.11 6.32
CA LEU A 303 -28.15 -17.25 5.54
C LEU A 303 -28.79 -18.33 6.41
N ARG A 304 -28.32 -18.57 7.62
CA ARG A 304 -28.82 -19.57 8.56
C ARG A 304 -30.02 -19.11 9.40
N GLY A 305 -30.23 -17.79 9.48
CA GLY A 305 -31.22 -17.15 10.35
C GLY A 305 -30.90 -17.23 11.85
N LYS A 306 -29.71 -17.72 12.23
CA LYS A 306 -29.26 -17.82 13.63
C LYS A 306 -27.76 -17.70 13.75
N PRO A 307 -27.22 -17.03 14.81
CA PRO A 307 -25.83 -16.88 15.06
C PRO A 307 -25.12 -18.23 15.29
N LEU A 308 -23.79 -18.21 15.09
CA LEU A 308 -22.92 -19.28 15.56
C LEU A 308 -22.89 -19.31 17.09
N GLY A 309 -22.80 -20.51 17.67
CA GLY A 309 -22.63 -20.61 19.12
C GLY A 309 -21.29 -19.96 19.57
N SER A 310 -21.29 -19.37 20.78
CA SER A 310 -20.14 -18.68 21.35
C SER A 310 -18.87 -19.55 21.30
N LYS A 311 -18.94 -20.82 21.71
CA LYS A 311 -17.80 -21.75 21.66
C LYS A 311 -17.22 -21.95 20.26
N ALA A 312 -18.07 -22.03 19.22
CA ALA A 312 -17.62 -22.16 17.84
C ALA A 312 -16.92 -20.87 17.37
N MET A 313 -17.52 -19.72 17.70
CA MET A 313 -16.93 -18.40 17.39
C MET A 313 -15.55 -18.23 18.03
N THR A 314 -15.43 -18.53 19.33
CA THR A 314 -14.15 -18.47 20.07
C THR A 314 -13.10 -19.40 19.46
N ASN A 315 -13.46 -20.63 19.10
CA ASN A 315 -12.52 -21.56 18.47
C ASN A 315 -12.04 -21.05 17.10
N ILE A 316 -12.95 -20.51 16.27
CA ILE A 316 -12.59 -19.94 14.96
C ILE A 316 -11.62 -18.76 15.15
N GLN A 317 -11.90 -17.86 16.10
CA GLN A 317 -11.04 -16.72 16.41
C GLN A 317 -9.66 -17.18 16.92
N MET A 318 -9.58 -18.17 17.82
CA MET A 318 -8.32 -18.71 18.31
C MET A 318 -7.45 -19.31 17.19
N VAL A 319 -8.05 -20.04 16.25
CA VAL A 319 -7.33 -20.57 15.08
C VAL A 319 -6.79 -19.43 14.23
N GLY A 320 -7.58 -18.37 14.00
CA GLY A 320 -7.15 -17.20 13.26
C GLY A 320 -5.98 -16.48 13.93
N ILE A 321 -6.08 -16.23 15.23
CA ILE A 321 -5.00 -15.60 16.01
C ILE A 321 -3.73 -16.45 15.97
N ALA A 322 -3.83 -17.77 16.15
CA ALA A 322 -2.70 -18.67 16.07
C ALA A 322 -2.02 -18.63 14.69
N LEU A 323 -2.80 -18.58 13.61
CA LEU A 323 -2.30 -18.46 12.24
C LEU A 323 -1.54 -17.12 12.03
N ILE A 324 -2.13 -16.00 12.48
CA ILE A 324 -1.51 -14.67 12.36
C ILE A 324 -0.21 -14.61 13.16
N LEU A 325 -0.20 -15.15 14.39
CA LEU A 325 1.01 -15.20 15.22
C LEU A 325 2.09 -16.06 14.57
N ALA A 326 1.75 -17.24 14.06
CA ALA A 326 2.70 -18.10 13.35
C ALA A 326 3.29 -17.39 12.12
N LEU A 327 2.46 -16.70 11.32
CA LEU A 327 2.92 -15.93 10.17
C LEU A 327 3.82 -14.76 10.58
N THR A 328 3.46 -14.06 11.67
CA THR A 328 4.26 -12.95 12.21
C THR A 328 5.63 -13.44 12.69
N VAL A 329 5.67 -14.54 13.43
CA VAL A 329 6.95 -15.14 13.89
C VAL A 329 7.79 -15.57 12.69
N PHE A 330 7.18 -16.25 11.71
CA PHE A 330 7.87 -16.69 10.50
C PHE A 330 8.45 -15.50 9.70
N SER A 331 7.64 -14.47 9.46
CA SER A 331 8.08 -13.30 8.70
C SER A 331 9.16 -12.50 9.46
N THR A 332 9.02 -12.37 10.78
CA THR A 332 10.03 -11.72 11.64
C THR A 332 11.35 -12.50 11.63
N PHE A 333 11.29 -13.83 11.71
CA PHE A 333 12.50 -14.66 11.57
C PHE A 333 13.18 -14.44 10.21
N LYS A 334 12.41 -14.41 9.14
CA LYS A 334 12.92 -14.12 7.79
C LYS A 334 13.54 -12.71 7.68
N ASP A 335 12.96 -11.70 8.32
CA ASP A 335 13.51 -10.34 8.36
C ASP A 335 14.88 -10.28 9.04
N ILE A 336 15.08 -11.08 10.11
CA ILE A 336 16.33 -11.11 10.89
C ILE A 336 17.43 -11.91 10.16
N THR A 337 17.04 -12.92 9.37
CA THR A 337 17.99 -13.83 8.69
C THR A 337 18.33 -13.39 7.27
N ARG A 338 17.74 -12.33 6.78
CA ARG A 338 17.97 -11.73 5.46
C ARG A 338 19.11 -10.72 5.51
#